data_a0b28de966649943660fdc28b9947c96
#
_entry.id   a0b28de966649943660fdc28b9947c96
#
_cell.length_a   1.000
_cell.length_b   1.000
_cell.length_c   1.000
_cell.angle_alpha   90.00
_cell.angle_beta   90.00
_cell.angle_gamma   90.00
#
_symmetry.space_group_name_H-M   'P 1'
#
loop_
_entity.id
_entity.type
_entity.pdbx_description
1 polymer ?
#
loop_
_entity_poly.entity_id
_entity_poly.type
_entity_poly.pdbx_seq_one_letter_code
_entity_poly.pdbx_strand_id
1 'polypeptide(L)'
;MNKTKINSNTKQPSLWALSPLLVFLCLYLVVSLIVNDFYKVPITVAFLISSVFAICITKGLSLNERVMQYSQGAANKNVMLMIWIFVLAGAFAQSAKDIGAIDATVNLTLQLLPGNLLLAGFFLAACFISLSIGTSVGTVVALVPVIAGIAEKTGMDMAFMTAIVVGGAFFGDNLSFISDTTIAATRTQGCAMRDKFKVNFRIVLPAALVVLGYYIYRGFGMDVPPESYTIEWVKVLPYLVVLVTAFMGFNVALVLLLGIIATGVVGLCTGSIGIFDWFGSLGTGMSGMGELIIITLMAGGMLELIRFNGGVDYIIQVLTRKINGKKGAEVCIGALVAIANVCTANNTIAIITVGPLANDIATKYGVDKRKSASILDTFSCVIQGIIPYGAQMLMAAKLASISPLNIIEYLYYPMGIFIMAMFSIFARWPKKYS
;
A
#
# COMPACT_ATOMS: atom_id res chain seq x y z
N MET A 1 40.31 6.79 4.86
CA MET A 1 39.38 5.78 4.27
C MET A 1 39.25 4.62 5.25
N ASN A 2 38.35 4.74 6.21
CA ASN A 2 38.04 3.65 7.15
C ASN A 2 36.82 2.90 6.61
N LYS A 3 37.04 1.68 6.12
CA LYS A 3 36.00 0.70 5.83
C LYS A 3 35.36 0.30 7.15
N THR A 4 34.23 0.89 7.50
CA THR A 4 33.37 0.41 8.58
C THR A 4 32.94 -1.00 8.19
N LYS A 5 33.56 -2.01 8.80
CA LYS A 5 33.10 -3.40 8.77
C LYS A 5 31.69 -3.41 9.35
N ILE A 6 30.71 -3.59 8.50
CA ILE A 6 29.35 -4.00 8.92
C ILE A 6 29.53 -5.40 9.48
N ASN A 7 29.66 -5.50 10.81
CA ASN A 7 29.60 -6.77 11.52
C ASN A 7 28.19 -7.33 11.34
N SER A 8 28.06 -8.30 10.45
CA SER A 8 26.87 -9.16 10.33
C SER A 8 26.84 -10.13 11.52
N ASN A 9 26.63 -9.62 12.73
CA ASN A 9 26.26 -10.43 13.88
C ASN A 9 24.76 -10.76 13.76
N THR A 10 24.39 -11.56 12.77
CA THR A 10 23.07 -12.17 12.74
C THR A 10 22.96 -13.15 13.89
N LYS A 11 22.09 -12.84 14.88
CA LYS A 11 21.78 -13.76 15.98
C LYS A 11 21.19 -15.05 15.40
N GLN A 12 21.30 -16.15 16.17
CA GLN A 12 20.68 -17.41 15.77
C GLN A 12 19.16 -17.22 15.53
N PRO A 13 18.59 -17.89 14.52
CA PRO A 13 17.16 -17.84 14.22
C PRO A 13 16.31 -18.14 15.45
N SER A 14 15.38 -17.26 15.81
CA SER A 14 14.60 -17.36 17.05
C SER A 14 13.13 -17.03 16.82
N LEU A 15 12.25 -17.95 17.24
CA LEU A 15 10.80 -17.71 17.27
C LEU A 15 10.44 -16.55 18.20
N TRP A 16 11.14 -16.41 19.33
CA TRP A 16 10.90 -15.34 20.29
C TRP A 16 11.13 -13.94 19.73
N ALA A 17 11.93 -13.83 18.68
CA ALA A 17 12.15 -12.56 17.98
C ALA A 17 10.89 -12.04 17.27
N LEU A 18 9.90 -12.90 17.00
CA LEU A 18 8.61 -12.53 16.41
C LEU A 18 7.57 -12.11 17.46
N SER A 19 7.85 -12.30 18.76
CA SER A 19 6.90 -11.98 19.83
C SER A 19 6.41 -10.51 19.84
N PRO A 20 7.19 -9.48 19.46
CA PRO A 20 6.67 -8.12 19.37
C PRO A 20 5.52 -7.99 18.38
N LEU A 21 5.57 -8.70 17.25
CA LEU A 21 4.49 -8.72 16.27
C LEU A 21 3.25 -9.42 16.86
N LEU A 22 3.42 -10.51 17.60
CA LEU A 22 2.31 -11.17 18.30
C LEU A 22 1.69 -10.26 19.35
N VAL A 23 2.50 -9.53 20.12
CA VAL A 23 2.02 -8.54 21.11
C VAL A 23 1.18 -7.47 20.41
N PHE A 24 1.67 -6.93 19.30
CA PHE A 24 0.93 -5.96 18.49
C PHE A 24 -0.43 -6.53 18.03
N LEU A 25 -0.43 -7.71 17.42
CA LEU A 25 -1.66 -8.34 16.92
C LEU A 25 -2.64 -8.65 18.05
N CYS A 26 -2.16 -9.15 19.19
CA CYS A 26 -3.00 -9.42 20.37
C CYS A 26 -3.60 -8.12 20.92
N LEU A 27 -2.82 -7.08 21.10
CA LEU A 27 -3.31 -5.80 21.63
C LEU A 27 -4.30 -5.13 20.68
N TYR A 28 -3.99 -5.11 19.39
CA TYR A 28 -4.83 -4.41 18.42
C TYR A 28 -6.04 -5.24 17.99
N LEU A 29 -5.85 -6.47 17.53
CA LEU A 29 -6.95 -7.29 16.99
C LEU A 29 -7.75 -7.98 18.09
N VAL A 30 -7.08 -8.71 19.02
CA VAL A 30 -7.80 -9.53 20.01
C VAL A 30 -8.57 -8.64 20.99
N VAL A 31 -7.94 -7.55 21.49
CA VAL A 31 -8.62 -6.63 22.41
C VAL A 31 -9.77 -5.92 21.71
N SER A 32 -9.56 -5.45 20.47
CA SER A 32 -10.63 -4.81 19.70
C SER A 32 -11.81 -5.72 19.43
N LEU A 33 -11.56 -7.00 19.14
CA LEU A 33 -12.63 -8.01 18.97
C LEU A 33 -13.38 -8.30 20.28
N ILE A 34 -12.67 -8.41 21.41
CA ILE A 34 -13.30 -8.66 22.73
C ILE A 34 -14.20 -7.48 23.12
N VAL A 35 -13.74 -6.26 22.86
CA VAL A 35 -14.47 -5.04 23.22
C VAL A 35 -15.52 -4.68 22.16
N ASN A 36 -15.48 -5.34 20.99
CA ASN A 36 -16.28 -5.05 19.80
C ASN A 36 -16.20 -3.58 19.37
N ASP A 37 -15.02 -2.99 19.54
CA ASP A 37 -14.76 -1.58 19.20
C ASP A 37 -13.27 -1.40 18.85
N PHE A 38 -12.97 -1.19 17.57
CA PHE A 38 -11.61 -1.02 17.06
C PHE A 38 -11.01 0.37 17.34
N TYR A 39 -11.81 1.31 17.83
CA TYR A 39 -11.35 2.64 18.18
C TYR A 39 -10.92 2.76 19.65
N LYS A 40 -11.27 1.80 20.52
CA LYS A 40 -10.88 1.82 21.93
C LYS A 40 -9.40 1.57 22.18
N VAL A 41 -8.72 0.87 21.31
CA VAL A 41 -7.26 0.70 21.35
C VAL A 41 -6.67 1.44 20.15
N PRO A 42 -6.18 2.67 20.32
CA PRO A 42 -5.49 3.36 19.24
C PRO A 42 -4.31 2.54 18.72
N ILE A 43 -4.23 2.37 17.41
CA ILE A 43 -3.18 1.56 16.77
C ILE A 43 -1.77 2.07 17.14
N THR A 44 -1.63 3.37 17.36
CA THR A 44 -0.38 4.00 17.84
C THR A 44 0.05 3.46 19.22
N VAL A 45 -0.90 3.25 20.12
CA VAL A 45 -0.62 2.70 21.46
C VAL A 45 -0.21 1.24 21.37
N ALA A 46 -0.88 0.45 20.52
CA ALA A 46 -0.49 -0.94 20.28
C ALA A 46 0.94 -1.03 19.72
N PHE A 47 1.31 -0.16 18.77
CA PHE A 47 2.69 -0.08 18.26
C PHE A 47 3.68 0.38 19.33
N LEU A 48 3.33 1.37 20.16
CA LEU A 48 4.20 1.84 21.24
C LEU A 48 4.54 0.71 22.23
N ILE A 49 3.53 0.02 22.74
CA ILE A 49 3.71 -1.09 23.69
C ILE A 49 4.56 -2.20 23.06
N SER A 50 4.26 -2.57 21.82
CA SER A 50 5.00 -3.59 21.09
C SER A 50 6.43 -3.20 20.80
N SER A 51 6.68 -1.91 20.51
CA SER A 51 8.03 -1.35 20.29
C SER A 51 8.85 -1.37 21.59
N VAL A 52 8.26 -0.93 22.71
CA VAL A 52 8.90 -1.01 24.02
C VAL A 52 9.21 -2.47 24.39
N PHE A 53 8.27 -3.37 24.16
CA PHE A 53 8.48 -4.80 24.37
C PHE A 53 9.64 -5.33 23.50
N ALA A 54 9.72 -4.94 22.21
CA ALA A 54 10.81 -5.33 21.32
C ALA A 54 12.18 -4.87 21.85
N ILE A 55 12.26 -3.63 22.35
CA ILE A 55 13.47 -3.08 22.97
C ILE A 55 13.86 -3.88 24.21
N CYS A 56 12.89 -4.22 25.08
CA CYS A 56 13.12 -4.96 26.31
C CYS A 56 13.65 -6.38 26.06
N ILE A 57 13.09 -7.11 25.09
CA ILE A 57 13.49 -8.49 24.80
C ILE A 57 14.80 -8.62 24.03
N THR A 58 15.28 -7.52 23.42
CA THR A 58 16.53 -7.53 22.66
C THR A 58 17.72 -7.72 23.58
N LYS A 59 18.48 -8.80 23.40
CA LYS A 59 19.64 -9.16 24.22
C LYS A 59 20.96 -8.83 23.52
N GLY A 60 22.04 -8.72 24.31
CA GLY A 60 23.41 -8.54 23.78
C GLY A 60 23.75 -7.11 23.35
N LEU A 61 22.89 -6.14 23.65
CA LEU A 61 23.10 -4.71 23.44
C LEU A 61 22.74 -3.96 24.72
N SER A 62 23.40 -2.86 25.01
CA SER A 62 23.00 -1.87 26.01
C SER A 62 21.66 -1.21 25.61
N LEU A 63 20.98 -0.57 26.53
CA LEU A 63 19.71 0.12 26.23
C LEU A 63 19.88 1.17 25.11
N ASN A 64 20.94 1.95 25.18
CA ASN A 64 21.23 2.95 24.16
C ASN A 64 21.45 2.33 22.77
N GLU A 65 22.17 1.23 22.68
CA GLU A 65 22.38 0.53 21.41
C GLU A 65 21.08 -0.06 20.86
N ARG A 66 20.19 -0.57 21.72
CA ARG A 66 18.85 -1.07 21.30
C ARG A 66 17.99 0.05 20.71
N VAL A 67 17.99 1.21 21.38
CA VAL A 67 17.29 2.41 20.90
C VAL A 67 17.92 2.90 19.58
N MET A 68 19.24 2.87 19.45
CA MET A 68 19.90 3.21 18.18
C MET A 68 19.51 2.23 17.05
N GLN A 69 19.52 0.93 17.33
CA GLN A 69 19.10 -0.09 16.34
C GLN A 69 17.64 0.10 15.93
N TYR A 70 16.76 0.37 16.89
CA TYR A 70 15.35 0.72 16.62
C TYR A 70 15.26 1.97 15.73
N SER A 71 16.02 3.02 16.06
CA SER A 71 16.03 4.27 15.30
C SER A 71 16.54 4.10 13.87
N GLN A 72 17.49 3.19 13.63
CA GLN A 72 17.93 2.85 12.27
C GLN A 72 16.80 2.28 11.41
N GLY A 73 15.94 1.44 12.00
CA GLY A 73 14.73 0.94 11.32
C GLY A 73 13.72 2.04 11.03
N ALA A 74 13.45 2.91 12.01
CA ALA A 74 12.59 4.07 11.85
C ALA A 74 13.11 5.06 10.79
N ALA A 75 14.42 5.25 10.70
CA ALA A 75 15.08 6.11 9.72
C ALA A 75 15.38 5.42 8.37
N ASN A 76 14.80 4.26 8.12
CA ASN A 76 14.97 3.57 6.84
C ASN A 76 14.51 4.46 5.67
N LYS A 77 15.25 4.44 4.56
CA LYS A 77 14.97 5.27 3.38
C LYS A 77 13.53 5.18 2.89
N ASN A 78 12.93 3.98 2.90
CA ASN A 78 11.56 3.79 2.44
C ASN A 78 10.55 4.34 3.46
N VAL A 79 10.83 4.22 4.76
CA VAL A 79 10.03 4.85 5.82
C VAL A 79 10.04 6.37 5.66
N MET A 80 11.21 6.97 5.46
CA MET A 80 11.33 8.41 5.23
C MET A 80 10.59 8.87 3.98
N LEU A 81 10.67 8.11 2.89
CA LEU A 81 9.92 8.41 1.66
C LEU A 81 8.41 8.41 1.92
N MET A 82 7.88 7.43 2.67
CA MET A 82 6.46 7.39 3.04
C MET A 82 6.04 8.60 3.87
N ILE A 83 6.87 9.04 4.82
CA ILE A 83 6.61 10.23 5.62
C ILE A 83 6.48 11.47 4.73
N TRP A 84 7.39 11.67 3.77
CA TRP A 84 7.29 12.76 2.81
C TRP A 84 5.99 12.71 2.00
N ILE A 85 5.59 11.54 1.54
CA ILE A 85 4.32 11.38 0.82
C ILE A 85 3.13 11.72 1.72
N PHE A 86 3.12 11.28 2.99
CA PHE A 86 2.04 11.60 3.93
C PHE A 86 1.92 13.10 4.19
N VAL A 87 3.04 13.78 4.43
CA VAL A 87 3.07 15.22 4.65
C VAL A 87 2.51 15.98 3.43
N LEU A 88 2.99 15.66 2.23
CA LEU A 88 2.52 16.31 1.00
C LEU A 88 1.06 15.97 0.67
N ALA A 89 0.65 14.73 0.91
CA ALA A 89 -0.72 14.28 0.68
C ALA A 89 -1.71 14.99 1.61
N GLY A 90 -1.36 15.13 2.89
CA GLY A 90 -2.17 15.87 3.84
C GLY A 90 -2.32 17.35 3.46
N ALA A 91 -1.22 18.00 3.10
CA ALA A 91 -1.22 19.38 2.64
C ALA A 91 -2.11 19.57 1.39
N PHE A 92 -1.97 18.68 0.39
CA PHE A 92 -2.80 18.71 -0.82
C PHE A 92 -4.28 18.48 -0.51
N ALA A 93 -4.61 17.41 0.23
CA ALA A 93 -6.00 17.03 0.50
C ALA A 93 -6.75 18.13 1.26
N GLN A 94 -6.12 18.71 2.29
CA GLN A 94 -6.75 19.79 3.07
C GLN A 94 -6.91 21.06 2.25
N SER A 95 -5.86 21.51 1.53
CA SER A 95 -5.94 22.71 0.69
C SER A 95 -6.96 22.55 -0.45
N ALA A 96 -7.03 21.36 -1.06
CA ALA A 96 -8.03 21.06 -2.11
C ALA A 96 -9.46 21.06 -1.54
N LYS A 97 -9.65 20.58 -0.31
CA LYS A 97 -10.94 20.64 0.39
C LYS A 97 -11.36 22.09 0.65
N ASP A 98 -10.48 22.88 1.24
CA ASP A 98 -10.80 24.24 1.67
C ASP A 98 -11.10 25.20 0.52
N ILE A 99 -10.52 25.00 -0.67
CA ILE A 99 -10.87 25.75 -1.87
C ILE A 99 -12.12 25.22 -2.61
N GLY A 100 -12.68 24.07 -2.17
CA GLY A 100 -13.82 23.41 -2.83
C GLY A 100 -13.45 22.60 -4.06
N ALA A 101 -12.17 22.25 -4.27
CA ALA A 101 -11.72 21.48 -5.44
C ALA A 101 -12.23 20.04 -5.42
N ILE A 102 -12.39 19.44 -4.22
CA ILE A 102 -12.98 18.11 -4.07
C ILE A 102 -14.42 18.13 -4.56
N ASP A 103 -15.24 19.05 -4.05
CA ASP A 103 -16.65 19.17 -4.42
C ASP A 103 -16.85 19.43 -5.92
N ALA A 104 -16.05 20.32 -6.50
CA ALA A 104 -16.09 20.61 -7.93
C ALA A 104 -15.76 19.37 -8.78
N THR A 105 -14.75 18.57 -8.34
CA THR A 105 -14.35 17.34 -9.03
C THR A 105 -15.41 16.25 -8.88
N VAL A 106 -16.00 16.12 -7.71
CA VAL A 106 -17.12 15.19 -7.43
C VAL A 106 -18.31 15.52 -8.32
N ASN A 107 -18.72 16.81 -8.36
CA ASN A 107 -19.84 17.26 -9.19
C ASN A 107 -19.60 16.98 -10.67
N LEU A 108 -18.40 17.28 -11.17
CA LEU A 108 -18.00 16.97 -12.54
C LEU A 108 -18.08 15.46 -12.83
N THR A 109 -17.60 14.65 -11.90
CA THR A 109 -17.59 13.20 -12.08
C THR A 109 -19.00 12.63 -12.11
N LEU A 110 -19.87 13.06 -11.19
CA LEU A 110 -21.28 12.62 -11.15
C LEU A 110 -22.08 13.09 -12.38
N GLN A 111 -21.72 14.21 -12.97
CA GLN A 111 -22.37 14.69 -14.20
C GLN A 111 -21.88 13.96 -15.46
N LEU A 112 -20.60 13.58 -15.53
CA LEU A 112 -20.00 12.95 -16.71
C LEU A 112 -20.17 11.44 -16.75
N LEU A 113 -20.12 10.77 -15.59
CA LEU A 113 -20.19 9.32 -15.51
C LEU A 113 -21.62 8.86 -15.17
N PRO A 114 -22.24 8.04 -16.04
CA PRO A 114 -23.48 7.37 -15.69
C PRO A 114 -23.31 6.56 -14.39
N GLY A 115 -24.31 6.59 -13.52
CA GLY A 115 -24.24 5.92 -12.20
C GLY A 115 -23.84 4.44 -12.29
N ASN A 116 -24.32 3.73 -13.29
CA ASN A 116 -24.01 2.34 -13.57
C ASN A 116 -22.54 2.06 -13.93
N LEU A 117 -21.80 3.06 -14.40
CA LEU A 117 -20.36 2.94 -14.73
C LEU A 117 -19.43 3.55 -13.69
N LEU A 118 -19.95 4.18 -12.66
CA LEU A 118 -19.17 4.91 -11.66
C LEU A 118 -18.13 4.04 -10.96
N LEU A 119 -18.55 2.89 -10.45
CA LEU A 119 -17.67 1.94 -9.74
C LEU A 119 -16.57 1.40 -10.65
N ALA A 120 -16.96 0.95 -11.83
CA ALA A 120 -16.04 0.42 -12.84
C ALA A 120 -15.07 1.50 -13.35
N GLY A 121 -15.56 2.71 -13.54
CA GLY A 121 -14.77 3.88 -13.95
C GLY A 121 -13.68 4.21 -12.94
N PHE A 122 -13.99 4.25 -11.65
CA PHE A 122 -12.99 4.49 -10.60
C PHE A 122 -11.97 3.37 -10.48
N PHE A 123 -12.41 2.11 -10.59
CA PHE A 123 -11.47 0.98 -10.61
C PHE A 123 -10.49 1.09 -11.78
N LEU A 124 -11.00 1.34 -13.00
CA LEU A 124 -10.16 1.53 -14.19
C LEU A 124 -9.23 2.74 -14.06
N ALA A 125 -9.73 3.88 -13.60
CA ALA A 125 -8.93 5.07 -13.36
C ALA A 125 -7.78 4.78 -12.37
N ALA A 126 -8.08 4.10 -11.26
CA ALA A 126 -7.07 3.68 -10.29
C ALA A 126 -6.03 2.73 -10.92
N CYS A 127 -6.47 1.75 -11.72
CA CYS A 127 -5.57 0.86 -12.45
C CYS A 127 -4.61 1.64 -13.38
N PHE A 128 -5.12 2.55 -14.19
CA PHE A 128 -4.32 3.30 -15.14
C PHE A 128 -3.37 4.29 -14.47
N ILE A 129 -3.83 5.02 -13.46
CA ILE A 129 -2.99 5.96 -12.70
C ILE A 129 -1.85 5.21 -12.02
N SER A 130 -2.15 4.09 -11.35
CA SER A 130 -1.14 3.29 -10.67
C SER A 130 -0.12 2.68 -11.63
N LEU A 131 -0.56 2.23 -12.81
CA LEU A 131 0.35 1.79 -13.88
C LEU A 131 1.30 2.90 -14.33
N SER A 132 0.80 4.13 -14.42
CA SER A 132 1.53 5.29 -14.94
C SER A 132 2.50 5.87 -13.91
N ILE A 133 2.08 6.00 -12.64
CA ILE A 133 2.94 6.52 -11.54
C ILE A 133 3.92 5.42 -11.05
N GLY A 134 3.52 4.15 -11.14
CA GLY A 134 4.26 3.02 -10.59
C GLY A 134 4.18 2.88 -9.07
N THR A 135 3.17 3.48 -8.41
CA THR A 135 2.96 3.36 -6.96
C THR A 135 1.49 3.42 -6.59
N SER A 136 1.06 2.45 -5.78
CA SER A 136 -0.29 2.37 -5.23
C SER A 136 -0.60 3.51 -4.26
N VAL A 137 0.37 3.94 -3.45
CA VAL A 137 0.17 5.05 -2.49
C VAL A 137 -0.21 6.34 -3.21
N GLY A 138 0.49 6.68 -4.30
CA GLY A 138 0.19 7.88 -5.09
C GLY A 138 -1.21 7.86 -5.69
N THR A 139 -1.66 6.70 -6.15
CA THR A 139 -3.01 6.50 -6.69
C THR A 139 -4.08 6.67 -5.60
N VAL A 140 -3.86 6.11 -4.42
CA VAL A 140 -4.74 6.27 -3.25
C VAL A 140 -4.90 7.74 -2.89
N VAL A 141 -3.79 8.47 -2.80
CA VAL A 141 -3.82 9.91 -2.47
C VAL A 141 -4.59 10.72 -3.51
N ALA A 142 -4.42 10.40 -4.79
CA ALA A 142 -5.06 11.13 -5.87
C ALA A 142 -6.59 10.91 -5.94
N LEU A 143 -7.05 9.68 -5.70
CA LEU A 143 -8.43 9.30 -5.97
C LEU A 143 -9.32 9.14 -4.74
N VAL A 144 -8.78 8.77 -3.57
CA VAL A 144 -9.61 8.52 -2.39
C VAL A 144 -10.41 9.75 -1.94
N PRO A 145 -9.88 10.99 -1.92
CA PRO A 145 -10.68 12.15 -1.55
C PRO A 145 -11.88 12.36 -2.47
N VAL A 146 -11.72 12.11 -3.77
CA VAL A 146 -12.79 12.26 -4.77
C VAL A 146 -13.85 11.19 -4.57
N ILE A 147 -13.44 9.91 -4.43
CA ILE A 147 -14.41 8.82 -4.27
C ILE A 147 -15.12 8.89 -2.91
N ALA A 148 -14.45 9.38 -1.87
CA ALA A 148 -15.06 9.66 -0.58
C ALA A 148 -16.14 10.74 -0.66
N GLY A 149 -15.85 11.85 -1.35
CA GLY A 149 -16.86 12.88 -1.60
C GLY A 149 -18.06 12.40 -2.42
N ILE A 150 -17.85 11.47 -3.36
CA ILE A 150 -18.95 10.80 -4.09
C ILE A 150 -19.76 9.92 -3.14
N ALA A 151 -19.11 9.13 -2.30
CA ALA A 151 -19.79 8.27 -1.32
C ALA A 151 -20.68 9.10 -0.37
N GLU A 152 -20.17 10.24 0.12
CA GLU A 152 -20.94 11.17 0.96
C GLU A 152 -22.17 11.73 0.22
N LYS A 153 -22.01 12.16 -1.03
CA LYS A 153 -23.13 12.74 -1.82
C LYS A 153 -24.16 11.74 -2.26
N THR A 154 -23.75 10.49 -2.54
CA THR A 154 -24.64 9.46 -3.07
C THR A 154 -25.20 8.53 -1.99
N GLY A 155 -24.72 8.67 -0.73
CA GLY A 155 -25.08 7.76 0.37
C GLY A 155 -24.53 6.35 0.24
N MET A 156 -23.54 6.13 -0.65
CA MET A 156 -22.90 4.84 -0.82
C MET A 156 -21.96 4.50 0.33
N ASP A 157 -21.75 3.20 0.54
CA ASP A 157 -20.81 2.72 1.57
C ASP A 157 -19.40 3.23 1.30
N MET A 158 -18.88 4.03 2.23
CA MET A 158 -17.58 4.67 2.15
C MET A 158 -16.44 3.67 2.04
N ALA A 159 -16.54 2.54 2.77
CA ALA A 159 -15.51 1.52 2.80
C ALA A 159 -15.44 0.75 1.48
N PHE A 160 -16.61 0.42 0.92
CA PHE A 160 -16.72 -0.20 -0.39
C PHE A 160 -16.13 0.69 -1.48
N MET A 161 -16.51 1.96 -1.51
CA MET A 161 -16.02 2.92 -2.51
C MET A 161 -14.50 3.11 -2.41
N THR A 162 -13.97 3.22 -1.19
CA THR A 162 -12.53 3.32 -0.95
C THR A 162 -11.79 2.07 -1.40
N ALA A 163 -12.34 0.87 -1.13
CA ALA A 163 -11.75 -0.39 -1.53
C ALA A 163 -11.61 -0.55 -3.06
N ILE A 164 -12.50 0.04 -3.84
CA ILE A 164 -12.41 0.08 -5.32
C ILE A 164 -11.10 0.75 -5.76
N VAL A 165 -10.79 1.91 -5.19
CA VAL A 165 -9.56 2.66 -5.50
C VAL A 165 -8.32 1.89 -5.03
N VAL A 166 -8.34 1.36 -3.81
CA VAL A 166 -7.22 0.58 -3.27
C VAL A 166 -6.96 -0.67 -4.13
N GLY A 167 -8.02 -1.37 -4.54
CA GLY A 167 -7.90 -2.53 -5.42
C GLY A 167 -7.27 -2.18 -6.77
N GLY A 168 -7.74 -1.11 -7.42
CA GLY A 168 -7.16 -0.63 -8.67
C GLY A 168 -5.72 -0.15 -8.53
N ALA A 169 -5.37 0.46 -7.40
CA ALA A 169 -4.00 0.88 -7.10
C ALA A 169 -3.03 -0.31 -7.05
N PHE A 170 -3.41 -1.42 -6.45
CA PHE A 170 -2.59 -2.64 -6.42
C PHE A 170 -2.49 -3.35 -7.79
N PHE A 171 -3.48 -3.20 -8.67
CA PHE A 171 -3.34 -3.66 -10.05
C PHE A 171 -2.14 -3.02 -10.75
N GLY A 172 -1.94 -1.72 -10.55
CA GLY A 172 -0.79 -1.01 -11.09
C GLY A 172 0.53 -1.50 -10.51
N ASP A 173 0.64 -1.69 -9.20
CA ASP A 173 1.85 -2.24 -8.57
C ASP A 173 2.26 -3.58 -9.20
N ASN A 174 1.29 -4.45 -9.52
CA ASN A 174 1.54 -5.75 -10.14
C ASN A 174 2.02 -5.65 -11.60
N LEU A 175 1.51 -4.69 -12.38
CA LEU A 175 1.72 -4.65 -13.82
C LEU A 175 2.58 -3.48 -14.31
N SER A 176 2.87 -2.47 -13.48
CA SER A 176 3.73 -1.36 -13.87
C SER A 176 5.17 -1.81 -14.11
N PHE A 177 5.79 -1.29 -15.18
CA PHE A 177 7.21 -1.49 -15.46
C PHE A 177 8.11 -0.66 -14.54
N ILE A 178 7.58 0.42 -13.97
CA ILE A 178 8.35 1.37 -13.15
C ILE A 178 8.07 1.21 -11.64
N SER A 179 7.21 0.27 -11.27
CA SER A 179 6.89 0.00 -9.87
C SER A 179 8.12 -0.55 -9.12
N ASP A 180 8.33 -0.06 -7.91
CA ASP A 180 9.42 -0.49 -7.03
C ASP A 180 9.37 -2.00 -6.77
N THR A 181 8.18 -2.58 -6.66
CA THR A 181 7.98 -4.03 -6.46
C THR A 181 8.42 -4.82 -7.69
N THR A 182 8.07 -4.37 -8.89
CA THR A 182 8.52 -4.97 -10.16
C THR A 182 10.03 -4.91 -10.30
N ILE A 183 10.63 -3.76 -10.00
CA ILE A 183 12.09 -3.58 -10.07
C ILE A 183 12.79 -4.50 -9.04
N ALA A 184 12.31 -4.54 -7.81
CA ALA A 184 12.86 -5.39 -6.76
C ALA A 184 12.75 -6.88 -7.11
N ALA A 185 11.58 -7.34 -7.54
CA ALA A 185 11.35 -8.73 -7.90
C ALA A 185 12.21 -9.18 -9.09
N THR A 186 12.29 -8.37 -10.14
CA THR A 186 13.06 -8.72 -11.33
C THR A 186 14.56 -8.71 -11.11
N ARG A 187 15.06 -7.71 -10.37
CA ARG A 187 16.49 -7.61 -10.04
C ARG A 187 16.96 -8.76 -9.14
N THR A 188 16.20 -9.11 -8.12
CA THR A 188 16.56 -10.20 -7.21
C THR A 188 16.51 -11.57 -7.88
N GLN A 189 15.64 -11.76 -8.87
CA GLN A 189 15.54 -13.02 -9.64
C GLN A 189 16.42 -13.04 -10.90
N GLY A 190 17.03 -11.93 -11.30
CA GLY A 190 17.87 -11.84 -12.48
C GLY A 190 17.09 -12.08 -13.79
N CYS A 191 15.87 -11.54 -13.90
CA CYS A 191 15.06 -11.60 -15.11
C CYS A 191 14.65 -10.21 -15.61
N ALA A 192 14.27 -10.12 -16.89
CA ALA A 192 13.84 -8.85 -17.48
C ALA A 192 12.43 -8.47 -17.00
N MET A 193 12.18 -7.16 -16.77
CA MET A 193 10.87 -6.64 -16.37
C MET A 193 9.77 -7.02 -17.38
N ARG A 194 10.07 -6.95 -18.68
CA ARG A 194 9.14 -7.36 -19.75
C ARG A 194 8.69 -8.81 -19.62
N ASP A 195 9.58 -9.68 -19.17
CA ASP A 195 9.26 -11.12 -19.07
C ASP A 195 8.43 -11.42 -17.82
N LYS A 196 8.73 -10.75 -16.69
CA LYS A 196 7.86 -10.78 -15.49
C LYS A 196 6.46 -10.24 -15.84
N PHE A 197 6.37 -9.12 -16.56
CA PHE A 197 5.09 -8.55 -16.98
C PHE A 197 4.23 -9.57 -17.75
N LYS A 198 4.80 -10.31 -18.70
CA LYS A 198 4.07 -11.34 -19.47
C LYS A 198 3.49 -12.45 -18.58
N VAL A 199 4.18 -12.81 -17.52
CA VAL A 199 3.70 -13.80 -16.54
C VAL A 199 2.59 -13.19 -15.71
N ASN A 200 2.86 -12.02 -15.09
CA ASN A 200 1.89 -11.33 -14.23
C ASN A 200 0.60 -10.98 -14.98
N PHE A 201 0.70 -10.46 -16.19
CA PHE A 201 -0.47 -10.09 -16.99
C PHE A 201 -1.45 -11.26 -17.13
N ARG A 202 -0.94 -12.47 -17.36
CA ARG A 202 -1.80 -13.66 -17.45
C ARG A 202 -2.47 -14.03 -16.13
N ILE A 203 -1.78 -13.84 -15.01
CA ILE A 203 -2.28 -14.19 -13.67
C ILE A 203 -3.26 -13.10 -13.15
N VAL A 204 -2.88 -11.85 -13.33
CA VAL A 204 -3.57 -10.69 -12.72
C VAL A 204 -4.79 -10.26 -13.53
N LEU A 205 -4.70 -10.27 -14.87
CA LEU A 205 -5.78 -9.80 -15.74
C LEU A 205 -7.10 -10.55 -15.53
N PRO A 206 -7.16 -11.88 -15.41
CA PRO A 206 -8.43 -12.56 -15.14
C PRO A 206 -9.10 -12.11 -13.85
N ALA A 207 -8.31 -11.91 -12.76
CA ALA A 207 -8.83 -11.39 -11.51
C ALA A 207 -9.40 -9.97 -11.68
N ALA A 208 -8.66 -9.10 -12.38
CA ALA A 208 -9.11 -7.73 -12.65
C ALA A 208 -10.40 -7.68 -13.47
N LEU A 209 -10.52 -8.55 -14.49
CA LEU A 209 -11.73 -8.62 -15.33
C LEU A 209 -12.95 -9.11 -14.54
N VAL A 210 -12.78 -10.10 -13.66
CA VAL A 210 -13.86 -10.58 -12.78
C VAL A 210 -14.30 -9.48 -11.83
N VAL A 211 -13.36 -8.78 -11.20
CA VAL A 211 -13.65 -7.66 -10.28
C VAL A 211 -14.31 -6.50 -11.03
N LEU A 212 -13.81 -6.15 -12.22
CA LEU A 212 -14.42 -5.13 -13.08
C LEU A 212 -15.86 -5.51 -13.44
N GLY A 213 -16.09 -6.77 -13.86
CA GLY A 213 -17.44 -7.28 -14.15
C GLY A 213 -18.38 -7.19 -12.94
N TYR A 214 -17.86 -7.49 -11.74
CA TYR A 214 -18.62 -7.32 -10.49
C TYR A 214 -18.97 -5.85 -10.22
N TYR A 215 -18.05 -4.92 -10.45
CA TYR A 215 -18.33 -3.49 -10.28
C TYR A 215 -19.34 -2.95 -11.32
N ILE A 216 -19.27 -3.43 -12.57
CA ILE A 216 -20.30 -3.12 -13.58
C ILE A 216 -21.67 -3.66 -13.11
N TYR A 217 -21.73 -4.93 -12.67
CA TYR A 217 -22.96 -5.54 -12.18
C TYR A 217 -23.56 -4.77 -10.99
N ARG A 218 -22.73 -4.40 -10.01
CA ARG A 218 -23.17 -3.61 -8.86
C ARG A 218 -23.62 -2.20 -9.24
N GLY A 219 -23.03 -1.65 -10.30
CA GLY A 219 -23.38 -0.34 -10.83
C GLY A 219 -24.81 -0.28 -11.44
N PHE A 220 -25.31 -1.38 -12.01
CA PHE A 220 -26.66 -1.41 -12.58
C PHE A 220 -27.79 -1.21 -11.56
N GLY A 221 -27.53 -1.46 -10.28
CA GLY A 221 -28.51 -1.23 -9.20
C GLY A 221 -28.36 0.12 -8.48
N MET A 222 -27.57 1.03 -9.03
CA MET A 222 -27.28 2.32 -8.40
C MET A 222 -28.15 3.42 -9.00
N ASP A 223 -29.07 3.93 -8.18
CA ASP A 223 -29.77 5.18 -8.47
C ASP A 223 -28.92 6.35 -7.98
N VAL A 224 -28.13 6.93 -8.88
CA VAL A 224 -27.51 8.24 -8.62
C VAL A 224 -28.60 9.28 -8.86
N PRO A 225 -28.96 10.09 -7.86
CA PRO A 225 -30.01 11.10 -8.02
C PRO A 225 -29.68 12.01 -9.25
N PRO A 226 -30.60 12.26 -10.14
CA PRO A 226 -30.41 13.17 -11.25
C PRO A 226 -30.45 14.62 -10.74
N GLU A 227 -29.48 15.01 -9.97
CA GLU A 227 -29.30 16.40 -9.57
C GLU A 227 -28.48 17.14 -10.61
N SER A 228 -28.89 18.36 -10.95
CA SER A 228 -28.09 19.26 -11.76
C SER A 228 -26.96 19.85 -10.88
N TYR A 229 -25.79 19.26 -10.96
CA TYR A 229 -24.63 19.74 -10.21
C TYR A 229 -24.05 21.00 -10.85
N THR A 230 -23.89 22.05 -10.08
CA THR A 230 -23.16 23.25 -10.53
C THR A 230 -21.66 22.94 -10.49
N ILE A 231 -20.99 23.05 -11.66
CA ILE A 231 -19.56 22.76 -11.78
C ILE A 231 -18.78 24.07 -11.77
N GLU A 232 -17.92 24.25 -10.78
CA GLU A 232 -16.93 25.31 -10.76
C GLU A 232 -15.65 24.85 -11.48
N TRP A 233 -15.61 24.95 -12.80
CA TRP A 233 -14.56 24.42 -13.67
C TRP A 233 -13.14 24.79 -13.24
N VAL A 234 -12.93 26.02 -12.78
CA VAL A 234 -11.60 26.46 -12.33
C VAL A 234 -11.13 25.68 -11.11
N LYS A 235 -12.03 25.31 -10.21
CA LYS A 235 -11.69 24.55 -9.01
C LYS A 235 -11.39 23.07 -9.27
N VAL A 236 -11.71 22.56 -10.46
CA VAL A 236 -11.32 21.20 -10.89
C VAL A 236 -9.84 21.12 -11.26
N LEU A 237 -9.22 22.24 -11.66
CA LEU A 237 -7.85 22.28 -12.17
C LEU A 237 -6.80 21.63 -11.27
N PRO A 238 -6.79 21.78 -9.92
CA PRO A 238 -5.83 21.12 -9.06
C PRO A 238 -5.85 19.59 -9.20
N TYR A 239 -7.04 18.98 -9.22
CA TYR A 239 -7.15 17.55 -9.46
C TYR A 239 -6.76 17.15 -10.88
N LEU A 240 -7.09 17.95 -11.87
CA LEU A 240 -6.66 17.71 -13.25
C LEU A 240 -5.13 17.74 -13.38
N VAL A 241 -4.45 18.70 -12.71
CA VAL A 241 -2.98 18.75 -12.65
C VAL A 241 -2.42 17.48 -12.02
N VAL A 242 -2.95 17.04 -10.86
CA VAL A 242 -2.54 15.81 -10.20
C VAL A 242 -2.75 14.61 -11.12
N LEU A 243 -3.90 14.44 -11.72
CA LEU A 243 -4.22 13.32 -12.60
C LEU A 243 -3.34 13.30 -13.85
N VAL A 244 -3.20 14.42 -14.55
CA VAL A 244 -2.39 14.51 -15.78
C VAL A 244 -0.92 14.23 -15.49
N THR A 245 -0.34 14.85 -14.45
CA THR A 245 1.07 14.62 -14.09
C THR A 245 1.32 13.19 -13.59
N ALA A 246 0.33 12.59 -12.91
CA ALA A 246 0.34 11.20 -12.54
C ALA A 246 0.32 10.27 -13.77
N PHE A 247 -0.55 10.53 -14.74
CA PHE A 247 -0.59 9.80 -16.02
C PHE A 247 0.71 9.95 -16.83
N MET A 248 1.39 11.09 -16.73
CA MET A 248 2.71 11.30 -17.35
C MET A 248 3.83 10.52 -16.64
N GLY A 249 3.54 9.83 -15.54
CA GLY A 249 4.51 9.03 -14.78
C GLY A 249 5.47 9.87 -13.92
N PHE A 250 5.09 11.07 -13.51
CA PHE A 250 5.91 11.88 -12.63
C PHE A 250 5.98 11.24 -11.23
N ASN A 251 7.08 11.51 -10.51
CA ASN A 251 7.23 11.06 -9.13
C ASN A 251 6.10 11.60 -8.24
N VAL A 252 5.58 10.76 -7.33
CA VAL A 252 4.43 11.10 -6.45
C VAL A 252 4.64 12.40 -5.68
N ALA A 253 5.85 12.64 -5.16
CA ALA A 253 6.15 13.87 -4.42
C ALA A 253 6.02 15.11 -5.34
N LEU A 254 6.49 15.02 -6.58
CA LEU A 254 6.36 16.10 -7.56
C LEU A 254 4.89 16.32 -7.96
N VAL A 255 4.14 15.24 -8.17
CA VAL A 255 2.68 15.30 -8.48
C VAL A 255 1.94 16.06 -7.38
N LEU A 256 2.20 15.71 -6.12
CA LEU A 256 1.57 16.36 -4.97
C LEU A 256 2.00 17.82 -4.80
N LEU A 257 3.28 18.14 -5.01
CA LEU A 257 3.78 19.53 -4.99
C LEU A 257 3.08 20.37 -6.05
N LEU A 258 2.96 19.87 -7.29
CA LEU A 258 2.24 20.58 -8.35
C LEU A 258 0.74 20.75 -8.01
N GLY A 259 0.14 19.73 -7.39
CA GLY A 259 -1.23 19.81 -6.86
C GLY A 259 -1.38 20.91 -5.81
N ILE A 260 -0.47 20.96 -4.83
CA ILE A 260 -0.45 22.00 -3.77
C ILE A 260 -0.31 23.40 -4.38
N ILE A 261 0.63 23.58 -5.32
CA ILE A 261 0.79 24.87 -6.02
C ILE A 261 -0.49 25.24 -6.77
N ALA A 262 -1.10 24.28 -7.46
CA ALA A 262 -2.35 24.50 -8.17
C ALA A 262 -3.50 24.89 -7.24
N THR A 263 -3.61 24.30 -6.03
CA THR A 263 -4.62 24.72 -5.04
C THR A 263 -4.41 26.15 -4.59
N GLY A 264 -3.16 26.58 -4.37
CA GLY A 264 -2.84 27.96 -4.02
C GLY A 264 -3.20 28.95 -5.13
N VAL A 265 -2.77 28.66 -6.36
CA VAL A 265 -3.07 29.53 -7.53
C VAL A 265 -4.58 29.64 -7.76
N VAL A 266 -5.29 28.52 -7.81
CA VAL A 266 -6.73 28.49 -8.02
C VAL A 266 -7.46 29.18 -6.87
N GLY A 267 -7.13 28.88 -5.63
CA GLY A 267 -7.77 29.44 -4.46
C GLY A 267 -7.65 30.98 -4.39
N LEU A 268 -6.44 31.49 -4.67
CA LEU A 268 -6.18 32.93 -4.70
C LEU A 268 -6.86 33.63 -5.89
N CYS A 269 -6.81 33.03 -7.08
CA CYS A 269 -7.43 33.61 -8.29
C CYS A 269 -8.96 33.62 -8.21
N THR A 270 -9.58 32.64 -7.58
CA THR A 270 -11.04 32.57 -7.39
C THR A 270 -11.53 33.34 -6.16
N GLY A 271 -10.61 33.81 -5.31
CA GLY A 271 -10.95 34.43 -4.04
C GLY A 271 -11.55 33.45 -3.01
N SER A 272 -11.42 32.14 -3.24
CA SER A 272 -11.96 31.13 -2.34
C SER A 272 -11.17 31.02 -1.03
N ILE A 273 -9.89 31.44 -1.04
CA ILE A 273 -9.01 31.39 0.14
C ILE A 273 -7.97 32.52 0.04
N GLY A 274 -7.63 33.10 1.21
CA GLY A 274 -6.51 34.04 1.34
C GLY A 274 -5.17 33.32 1.44
N ILE A 275 -4.05 34.02 1.21
CA ILE A 275 -2.71 33.43 1.25
C ILE A 275 -2.39 32.85 2.65
N PHE A 276 -2.76 33.54 3.71
CA PHE A 276 -2.51 33.06 5.07
C PHE A 276 -3.41 31.88 5.45
N ASP A 277 -4.66 31.86 4.98
CA ASP A 277 -5.58 30.75 5.18
C ASP A 277 -5.10 29.51 4.42
N TRP A 278 -4.57 29.71 3.18
CA TRP A 278 -3.96 28.62 2.43
C TRP A 278 -2.76 28.02 3.17
N PHE A 279 -1.85 28.83 3.75
CA PHE A 279 -0.78 28.33 4.61
C PHE A 279 -1.35 27.59 5.84
N GLY A 280 -2.43 28.07 6.42
CA GLY A 280 -3.14 27.41 7.52
C GLY A 280 -3.68 26.04 7.10
N SER A 281 -4.28 25.94 5.91
CA SER A 281 -4.76 24.67 5.33
C SER A 281 -3.63 23.68 5.14
N LEU A 282 -2.48 24.09 4.59
CA LEU A 282 -1.31 23.24 4.46
C LEU A 282 -0.85 22.73 5.82
N GLY A 283 -0.73 23.60 6.82
CA GLY A 283 -0.31 23.25 8.17
C GLY A 283 -1.26 22.24 8.84
N THR A 284 -2.58 22.49 8.73
CA THR A 284 -3.61 21.58 9.24
C THR A 284 -3.55 20.22 8.56
N GLY A 285 -3.41 20.19 7.23
CA GLY A 285 -3.31 18.96 6.48
C GLY A 285 -2.07 18.14 6.87
N MET A 286 -0.90 18.77 6.96
CA MET A 286 0.33 18.11 7.40
C MET A 286 0.20 17.54 8.82
N SER A 287 -0.31 18.32 9.76
CA SER A 287 -0.52 17.90 11.14
C SER A 287 -1.52 16.75 11.25
N GLY A 288 -2.55 16.75 10.41
CA GLY A 288 -3.55 15.67 10.31
C GLY A 288 -2.96 14.30 9.97
N MET A 289 -1.77 14.25 9.38
CA MET A 289 -1.05 13.00 9.07
C MET A 289 -0.16 12.51 10.22
N GLY A 290 -0.11 13.20 11.35
CA GLY A 290 0.78 12.89 12.47
C GLY A 290 0.66 11.47 12.97
N GLU A 291 -0.56 10.93 13.09
CA GLU A 291 -0.80 9.55 13.50
C GLU A 291 -0.15 8.54 12.55
N LEU A 292 -0.30 8.73 11.24
CA LEU A 292 0.29 7.84 10.22
C LEU A 292 1.82 7.87 10.27
N ILE A 293 2.39 9.05 10.49
CA ILE A 293 3.83 9.24 10.64
C ILE A 293 4.33 8.47 11.87
N ILE A 294 3.68 8.60 13.01
CA ILE A 294 4.03 7.90 14.24
C ILE A 294 3.96 6.38 14.05
N ILE A 295 2.87 5.86 13.48
CA ILE A 295 2.70 4.43 13.22
C ILE A 295 3.83 3.92 12.34
N THR A 296 4.13 4.62 11.25
CA THR A 296 5.14 4.20 10.26
C THR A 296 6.55 4.19 10.84
N LEU A 297 6.92 5.18 11.65
CA LEU A 297 8.18 5.22 12.37
C LEU A 297 8.31 4.06 13.37
N MET A 298 7.27 3.84 14.19
CA MET A 298 7.25 2.76 15.18
C MET A 298 7.30 1.38 14.54
N ALA A 299 6.53 1.16 13.48
CA ALA A 299 6.57 -0.08 12.71
C ALA A 299 7.97 -0.35 12.17
N GLY A 300 8.60 0.63 11.52
CA GLY A 300 9.97 0.51 11.00
C GLY A 300 10.99 0.15 12.07
N GLY A 301 10.93 0.81 13.22
CA GLY A 301 11.83 0.53 14.37
C GLY A 301 11.62 -0.85 14.98
N MET A 302 10.35 -1.23 15.22
CA MET A 302 10.01 -2.56 15.77
C MET A 302 10.49 -3.68 14.85
N LEU A 303 10.29 -3.54 13.56
CA LEU A 303 10.66 -4.54 12.57
C LEU A 303 12.16 -4.70 12.43
N GLU A 304 12.94 -3.62 12.57
CA GLU A 304 14.40 -3.72 12.58
C GLU A 304 14.90 -4.53 13.79
N LEU A 305 14.28 -4.37 14.98
CA LEU A 305 14.61 -5.20 16.14
C LEU A 305 14.21 -6.67 15.96
N ILE A 306 13.06 -6.94 15.34
CA ILE A 306 12.64 -8.31 14.99
C ILE A 306 13.68 -8.94 14.05
N ARG A 307 14.12 -8.22 13.03
CA ARG A 307 15.17 -8.66 12.11
C ARG A 307 16.50 -8.89 12.83
N PHE A 308 16.95 -7.91 13.61
CA PHE A 308 18.20 -7.98 14.38
C PHE A 308 18.23 -9.19 15.33
N ASN A 309 17.10 -9.52 15.95
CA ASN A 309 16.96 -10.67 16.85
C ASN A 309 16.80 -12.02 16.12
N GLY A 310 16.87 -12.05 14.77
CA GLY A 310 16.81 -13.30 13.99
C GLY A 310 15.39 -13.82 13.72
N GLY A 311 14.35 -12.98 13.88
CA GLY A 311 12.97 -13.37 13.60
C GLY A 311 12.72 -13.70 12.14
N VAL A 312 13.26 -12.90 11.23
CA VAL A 312 13.15 -13.16 9.79
C VAL A 312 13.89 -14.43 9.41
N ASP A 313 15.10 -14.65 9.97
CA ASP A 313 15.91 -15.85 9.72
C ASP A 313 15.20 -17.12 10.21
N TYR A 314 14.48 -17.05 11.33
CA TYR A 314 13.66 -18.16 11.84
C TYR A 314 12.54 -18.53 10.87
N ILE A 315 11.80 -17.56 10.34
CA ILE A 315 10.76 -17.77 9.35
C ILE A 315 11.34 -18.48 8.12
N ILE A 316 12.45 -17.96 7.63
CA ILE A 316 13.19 -18.54 6.50
C ILE A 316 13.53 -20.00 6.77
N GLN A 317 14.10 -20.29 7.93
CA GLN A 317 14.51 -21.64 8.29
C GLN A 317 13.33 -22.63 8.37
N VAL A 318 12.20 -22.20 8.94
CA VAL A 318 11.00 -23.05 9.09
C VAL A 318 10.37 -23.36 7.73
N LEU A 319 10.21 -22.35 6.89
CA LEU A 319 9.57 -22.51 5.59
C LEU A 319 10.38 -23.34 4.60
N THR A 320 11.72 -23.23 4.68
CA THR A 320 12.60 -23.95 3.73
C THR A 320 12.80 -25.43 4.07
N ARG A 321 12.48 -25.86 5.31
CA ARG A 321 12.68 -27.25 5.78
C ARG A 321 11.81 -28.29 5.05
N LYS A 322 10.66 -27.93 4.54
CA LYS A 322 9.64 -28.87 4.00
C LYS A 322 9.34 -28.67 2.51
N ILE A 323 10.31 -28.23 1.72
CA ILE A 323 10.09 -28.03 0.28
C ILE A 323 10.10 -29.38 -0.43
N ASN A 324 8.96 -29.78 -1.00
CA ASN A 324 8.83 -30.97 -1.84
C ASN A 324 8.54 -30.55 -3.30
N GLY A 325 9.55 -30.65 -4.15
CA GLY A 325 9.43 -30.41 -5.57
C GLY A 325 9.11 -28.96 -5.95
N LYS A 326 8.81 -28.75 -7.23
CA LYS A 326 8.66 -27.42 -7.84
C LYS A 326 7.45 -26.63 -7.28
N LYS A 327 6.29 -27.28 -7.12
CA LYS A 327 5.10 -26.63 -6.53
C LYS A 327 5.34 -26.20 -5.08
N GLY A 328 5.99 -27.05 -4.27
CA GLY A 328 6.35 -26.73 -2.91
C GLY A 328 7.31 -25.54 -2.82
N ALA A 329 8.24 -25.44 -3.78
CA ALA A 329 9.14 -24.29 -3.89
C ALA A 329 8.39 -22.99 -4.24
N GLU A 330 7.45 -23.03 -5.19
CA GLU A 330 6.63 -21.87 -5.55
C GLU A 330 5.76 -21.39 -4.37
N VAL A 331 5.12 -22.31 -3.63
CA VAL A 331 4.37 -21.99 -2.41
C VAL A 331 5.29 -21.41 -1.33
N CYS A 332 6.48 -21.99 -1.16
CA CYS A 332 7.45 -21.49 -0.18
C CYS A 332 7.90 -20.05 -0.50
N ILE A 333 8.19 -19.74 -1.75
CA ILE A 333 8.55 -18.38 -2.21
C ILE A 333 7.41 -17.40 -1.91
N GLY A 334 6.16 -17.78 -2.22
CA GLY A 334 4.97 -16.98 -1.89
C GLY A 334 4.80 -16.75 -0.38
N ALA A 335 4.95 -17.80 0.42
CA ALA A 335 4.83 -17.71 1.88
C ALA A 335 5.96 -16.87 2.50
N LEU A 336 7.19 -17.00 2.00
CA LEU A 336 8.34 -16.19 2.45
C LEU A 336 8.08 -14.70 2.27
N VAL A 337 7.69 -14.27 1.06
CA VAL A 337 7.43 -12.85 0.80
C VAL A 337 6.17 -12.37 1.55
N ALA A 338 5.15 -13.21 1.68
CA ALA A 338 3.94 -12.89 2.42
C ALA A 338 4.26 -12.58 3.89
N ILE A 339 4.97 -13.47 4.57
CA ILE A 339 5.35 -13.28 5.99
C ILE A 339 6.35 -12.13 6.14
N ALA A 340 7.33 -12.03 5.25
CA ALA A 340 8.24 -10.88 5.25
C ALA A 340 7.47 -9.56 5.10
N ASN A 341 6.41 -9.53 4.29
CA ASN A 341 5.59 -8.35 4.09
C ASN A 341 4.75 -8.01 5.34
N VAL A 342 4.13 -9.00 5.97
CA VAL A 342 3.49 -8.81 7.29
C VAL A 342 4.49 -8.22 8.29
N CYS A 343 5.73 -8.72 8.31
CA CYS A 343 6.77 -8.20 9.20
C CYS A 343 7.29 -6.82 8.82
N THR A 344 7.33 -6.43 7.56
CA THR A 344 7.93 -5.16 7.10
C THR A 344 6.92 -4.06 6.81
N ALA A 345 5.63 -4.40 6.73
CA ALA A 345 4.56 -3.50 6.27
C ALA A 345 4.90 -2.77 4.96
N ASN A 346 5.81 -3.35 4.17
CA ASN A 346 6.29 -2.75 2.92
C ASN A 346 6.67 -3.86 1.91
N ASN A 347 5.91 -3.93 0.83
CA ASN A 347 6.06 -4.95 -0.21
C ASN A 347 7.44 -4.94 -0.88
N THR A 348 8.02 -3.77 -1.16
CA THR A 348 9.34 -3.64 -1.78
C THR A 348 10.45 -4.16 -0.85
N ILE A 349 10.42 -3.78 0.44
CA ILE A 349 11.37 -4.27 1.44
C ILE A 349 11.26 -5.79 1.61
N ALA A 350 10.02 -6.30 1.67
CA ALA A 350 9.78 -7.74 1.75
C ALA A 350 10.42 -8.49 0.58
N ILE A 351 10.19 -8.03 -0.65
CA ILE A 351 10.77 -8.64 -1.86
C ILE A 351 12.31 -8.58 -1.83
N ILE A 352 12.90 -7.44 -1.49
CA ILE A 352 14.36 -7.28 -1.43
C ILE A 352 14.97 -8.22 -0.37
N THR A 353 14.30 -8.36 0.77
CA THR A 353 14.79 -9.16 1.91
C THR A 353 14.83 -10.66 1.57
N VAL A 354 13.75 -11.19 0.98
CA VAL A 354 13.65 -12.63 0.68
C VAL A 354 14.03 -13.00 -0.73
N GLY A 355 14.20 -12.03 -1.61
CA GLY A 355 14.45 -12.23 -3.04
C GLY A 355 15.68 -13.08 -3.37
N PRO A 356 16.87 -12.83 -2.77
CA PRO A 356 18.04 -13.68 -2.98
C PRO A 356 17.76 -15.15 -2.63
N LEU A 357 17.14 -15.41 -1.48
CA LEU A 357 16.75 -16.76 -1.06
C LEU A 357 15.73 -17.39 -2.01
N ALA A 358 14.73 -16.61 -2.45
CA ALA A 358 13.75 -17.06 -3.43
C ALA A 358 14.43 -17.48 -4.74
N ASN A 359 15.49 -16.77 -5.18
CA ASN A 359 16.28 -17.14 -6.35
C ASN A 359 17.05 -18.45 -6.13
N ASP A 360 17.61 -18.66 -4.95
CA ASP A 360 18.31 -19.92 -4.61
C ASP A 360 17.32 -21.11 -4.60
N ILE A 361 16.14 -20.93 -3.99
CA ILE A 361 15.06 -21.92 -4.00
C ILE A 361 14.61 -22.19 -5.44
N ALA A 362 14.35 -21.15 -6.22
CA ALA A 362 13.93 -21.28 -7.61
C ALA A 362 14.96 -22.07 -8.44
N THR A 363 16.24 -21.76 -8.29
CA THR A 363 17.34 -22.44 -8.97
C THR A 363 17.44 -23.91 -8.54
N LYS A 364 17.39 -24.18 -7.23
CA LYS A 364 17.50 -25.55 -6.69
C LYS A 364 16.37 -26.47 -7.12
N TYR A 365 15.15 -25.97 -7.21
CA TYR A 365 13.96 -26.75 -7.54
C TYR A 365 13.48 -26.58 -8.98
N GLY A 366 14.22 -25.87 -9.83
CA GLY A 366 13.93 -25.67 -11.24
C GLY A 366 12.71 -24.80 -11.53
N VAL A 367 12.37 -23.86 -10.63
CA VAL A 367 11.34 -22.85 -10.87
C VAL A 367 11.87 -21.80 -11.84
N ASP A 368 11.06 -21.45 -12.85
CA ASP A 368 11.44 -20.39 -13.78
C ASP A 368 11.60 -19.03 -13.04
N LYS A 369 12.71 -18.34 -13.28
CA LYS A 369 13.03 -17.06 -12.61
C LYS A 369 11.94 -15.99 -12.82
N ARG A 370 11.29 -16.00 -13.99
CA ARG A 370 10.18 -15.10 -14.32
C ARG A 370 8.94 -15.42 -13.48
N LYS A 371 8.68 -16.71 -13.25
CA LYS A 371 7.61 -17.18 -12.37
C LYS A 371 7.91 -16.85 -10.93
N SER A 372 9.14 -17.04 -10.46
CA SER A 372 9.57 -16.67 -9.12
C SER A 372 9.41 -15.16 -8.88
N ALA A 373 9.83 -14.31 -9.83
CA ALA A 373 9.63 -12.87 -9.77
C ALA A 373 8.13 -12.49 -9.71
N SER A 374 7.31 -13.18 -10.51
CA SER A 374 5.86 -13.01 -10.51
C SER A 374 5.24 -13.37 -9.15
N ILE A 375 5.65 -14.48 -8.54
CA ILE A 375 5.16 -14.92 -7.23
C ILE A 375 5.55 -13.91 -6.14
N LEU A 376 6.81 -13.47 -6.10
CA LEU A 376 7.29 -12.46 -5.15
C LEU A 376 6.44 -11.19 -5.22
N ASP A 377 6.24 -10.66 -6.41
CA ASP A 377 5.47 -9.45 -6.63
C ASP A 377 3.98 -9.64 -6.30
N THR A 378 3.35 -10.69 -6.83
CA THR A 378 1.91 -10.92 -6.63
C THR A 378 1.55 -11.15 -5.16
N PHE A 379 2.29 -12.03 -4.46
CA PHE A 379 2.00 -12.29 -3.04
C PHE A 379 2.33 -11.10 -2.15
N SER A 380 3.36 -10.31 -2.47
CA SER A 380 3.62 -9.08 -1.71
C SER A 380 2.48 -8.07 -1.87
N CYS A 381 1.95 -7.89 -3.07
CA CYS A 381 0.82 -6.99 -3.30
C CYS A 381 -0.47 -7.48 -2.65
N VAL A 382 -0.74 -8.80 -2.65
CA VAL A 382 -1.88 -9.39 -1.91
C VAL A 382 -1.80 -9.02 -0.43
N ILE A 383 -0.68 -9.31 0.20
CA ILE A 383 -0.51 -9.07 1.63
C ILE A 383 -0.53 -7.59 1.96
N GLN A 384 0.21 -6.77 1.19
CA GLN A 384 0.23 -5.33 1.40
C GLN A 384 -1.17 -4.71 1.27
N GLY A 385 -2.01 -5.29 0.39
CA GLY A 385 -3.39 -4.84 0.19
C GLY A 385 -4.29 -5.13 1.38
N ILE A 386 -4.04 -6.18 2.16
CA ILE A 386 -4.93 -6.60 3.26
C ILE A 386 -4.40 -6.28 4.66
N ILE A 387 -3.13 -5.92 4.84
CA ILE A 387 -2.63 -5.54 6.16
C ILE A 387 -3.13 -4.14 6.56
N PRO A 388 -3.80 -4.00 7.74
CA PRO A 388 -4.43 -2.73 8.13
C PRO A 388 -3.43 -1.61 8.46
N TYR A 389 -2.18 -1.95 8.73
CA TYR A 389 -1.09 -1.03 9.06
C TYR A 389 -0.13 -0.77 7.89
N GLY A 390 -0.47 -1.22 6.69
CA GLY A 390 0.26 -0.89 5.47
C GLY A 390 0.01 0.57 5.04
N ALA A 391 1.01 1.20 4.41
CA ALA A 391 0.93 2.61 4.02
C ALA A 391 -0.30 2.95 3.18
N GLN A 392 -0.66 2.10 2.23
CA GLN A 392 -1.82 2.28 1.35
C GLN A 392 -3.13 2.28 2.14
N MET A 393 -3.27 1.30 3.05
CA MET A 393 -4.48 1.14 3.87
C MET A 393 -4.64 2.28 4.87
N LEU A 394 -3.55 2.64 5.56
CA LEU A 394 -3.56 3.77 6.50
C LEU A 394 -3.90 5.08 5.80
N MET A 395 -3.32 5.31 4.62
CA MET A 395 -3.59 6.52 3.83
C MET A 395 -5.04 6.54 3.34
N ALA A 396 -5.53 5.44 2.77
CA ALA A 396 -6.91 5.34 2.29
C ALA A 396 -7.91 5.56 3.43
N ALA A 397 -7.70 4.90 4.57
CA ALA A 397 -8.54 5.03 5.75
C ALA A 397 -8.57 6.47 6.29
N LYS A 398 -7.40 7.12 6.35
CA LYS A 398 -7.28 8.51 6.82
C LYS A 398 -8.00 9.50 5.91
N LEU A 399 -7.80 9.38 4.59
CA LEU A 399 -8.41 10.27 3.60
C LEU A 399 -9.93 10.08 3.50
N ALA A 400 -10.42 8.86 3.73
CA ALA A 400 -11.84 8.55 3.78
C ALA A 400 -12.46 8.67 5.18
N SER A 401 -11.67 9.00 6.21
CA SER A 401 -12.11 9.12 7.62
C SER A 401 -12.81 7.87 8.17
N ILE A 402 -12.30 6.67 7.81
CA ILE A 402 -12.82 5.37 8.23
C ILE A 402 -11.72 4.47 8.79
N SER A 403 -12.10 3.35 9.43
CA SER A 403 -11.14 2.34 9.88
C SER A 403 -10.55 1.56 8.70
N PRO A 404 -9.23 1.25 8.70
CA PRO A 404 -8.63 0.35 7.71
C PRO A 404 -9.34 -1.01 7.64
N LEU A 405 -9.86 -1.50 8.75
CA LEU A 405 -10.53 -2.80 8.82
C LEU A 405 -11.83 -2.84 8.02
N ASN A 406 -12.58 -1.73 7.97
CA ASN A 406 -13.81 -1.64 7.19
C ASN A 406 -13.53 -1.78 5.68
N ILE A 407 -12.36 -1.29 5.22
CA ILE A 407 -11.96 -1.39 3.81
C ILE A 407 -11.65 -2.83 3.42
N ILE A 408 -11.06 -3.62 4.35
CA ILE A 408 -10.59 -5.00 4.08
C ILE A 408 -11.72 -5.89 3.58
N GLU A 409 -12.93 -5.72 4.09
CA GLU A 409 -14.10 -6.54 3.71
C GLU A 409 -14.43 -6.45 2.22
N TYR A 410 -14.09 -5.34 1.57
CA TYR A 410 -14.41 -5.04 0.18
C TYR A 410 -13.21 -5.12 -0.78
N LEU A 411 -12.07 -5.63 -0.34
CA LEU A 411 -10.87 -5.72 -1.16
C LEU A 411 -10.89 -6.91 -2.13
N TYR A 412 -11.85 -6.91 -3.04
CA TYR A 412 -12.07 -8.01 -3.98
C TYR A 412 -10.89 -8.26 -4.90
N TYR A 413 -10.16 -7.20 -5.31
CA TYR A 413 -9.02 -7.38 -6.21
C TYR A 413 -7.83 -8.11 -5.54
N PRO A 414 -7.33 -7.71 -4.36
CA PRO A 414 -6.31 -8.48 -3.64
C PRO A 414 -6.71 -9.93 -3.38
N MET A 415 -7.97 -10.19 -3.03
CA MET A 415 -8.48 -11.55 -2.85
C MET A 415 -8.51 -12.31 -4.18
N GLY A 416 -8.95 -11.68 -5.26
CA GLY A 416 -8.99 -12.26 -6.60
C GLY A 416 -7.62 -12.65 -7.13
N ILE A 417 -6.61 -11.79 -6.96
CA ILE A 417 -5.23 -12.13 -7.37
C ILE A 417 -4.62 -13.21 -6.50
N PHE A 418 -4.95 -13.31 -5.21
CA PHE A 418 -4.54 -14.43 -4.37
C PHE A 418 -5.04 -15.76 -4.92
N ILE A 419 -6.34 -15.84 -5.24
CA ILE A 419 -6.95 -17.04 -5.83
C ILE A 419 -6.26 -17.39 -7.15
N MET A 420 -6.04 -16.41 -8.03
CA MET A 420 -5.37 -16.62 -9.33
C MET A 420 -3.89 -17.00 -9.18
N ALA A 421 -3.19 -16.46 -8.20
CA ALA A 421 -1.80 -16.83 -7.90
C ALA A 421 -1.72 -18.27 -7.40
N MET A 422 -2.60 -18.70 -6.49
CA MET A 422 -2.69 -20.09 -6.03
C MET A 422 -3.08 -21.03 -7.17
N PHE A 423 -4.06 -20.67 -7.98
CA PHE A 423 -4.42 -21.43 -9.19
C PHE A 423 -3.21 -21.56 -10.13
N SER A 424 -2.46 -20.47 -10.35
CA SER A 424 -1.25 -20.46 -11.19
C SER A 424 -0.20 -21.47 -10.71
N ILE A 425 -0.04 -21.64 -9.39
CA ILE A 425 0.90 -22.60 -8.80
C ILE A 425 0.40 -24.03 -8.95
N PHE A 426 -0.84 -24.30 -8.52
CA PHE A 426 -1.36 -25.67 -8.48
C PHE A 426 -1.71 -26.24 -9.86
N ALA A 427 -2.28 -25.42 -10.75
CA ALA A 427 -2.58 -25.80 -12.13
C ALA A 427 -1.35 -25.72 -13.06
N ARG A 428 -0.20 -25.26 -12.54
CA ARG A 428 1.03 -25.04 -13.34
C ARG A 428 0.76 -24.15 -14.56
N TRP A 429 0.11 -23.05 -14.32
CA TRP A 429 -0.28 -22.10 -15.37
C TRP A 429 0.44 -20.75 -15.17
N PRO A 430 0.90 -20.08 -16.23
CA PRO A 430 0.94 -20.52 -17.64
C PRO A 430 1.99 -21.63 -17.87
N LYS A 431 1.63 -22.68 -18.60
CA LYS A 431 2.50 -23.86 -18.85
C LYS A 431 3.91 -23.54 -19.34
N LYS A 432 4.07 -22.40 -20.06
CA LYS A 432 5.37 -21.96 -20.59
C LYS A 432 6.40 -21.64 -19.49
N TYR A 433 5.97 -21.32 -18.28
CA TYR A 433 6.81 -20.83 -17.16
C TYR A 433 6.71 -21.74 -15.92
N SER A 434 6.00 -22.85 -16.04
CA SER A 434 5.72 -23.79 -14.92
C SER A 434 6.62 -25.03 -14.95
#